data_e3d6d63e630ededb6e0d124d227b8884
#
_entry.id   e3d6d63e630ededb6e0d124d227b8884
#
_cell.length_a   1.000
_cell.length_b   1.000
_cell.length_c   1.000
_cell.angle_alpha   90.00
_cell.angle_beta   90.00
_cell.angle_gamma   90.00
#
_symmetry.space_group_name_H-M   'P 1'
#
loop_
_entity.id
_entity.type
_entity.pdbx_description
1 polymer ?
#
loop_
_entity_poly.entity_id
_entity_poly.type
_entity_poly.pdbx_seq_one_letter_code
_entity_poly.pdbx_strand_id
1 'polypeptide(L)'
;MAIAMRAKADYEYHYGPPPVVNNNDIVDFAKQSAINALGEENVQVLQKPILAGEDFAYYLEEKKGAYVFLRNPLYVDGIAYPHHNGKFGLNEKYFINGVKFFVQAVHD
;
A
#
# COMPACT_ATOMS: atom_id res chain seq x y z
N MET A 1 -3.71 34.86 7.83
CA MET A 1 -2.88 35.13 6.62
C MET A 1 -3.71 35.62 5.43
N ALA A 2 -4.86 35.01 5.07
CA ALA A 2 -5.69 35.45 3.93
C ALA A 2 -6.08 36.94 3.98
N ILE A 3 -6.55 37.44 5.14
CA ILE A 3 -6.95 38.83 5.32
C ILE A 3 -5.80 39.81 5.07
N ALA A 4 -4.57 39.48 5.48
CA ALA A 4 -3.37 40.29 5.23
C ALA A 4 -3.06 40.42 3.74
N MET A 5 -3.50 39.44 2.92
CA MET A 5 -3.40 39.44 1.47
C MET A 5 -4.65 39.96 0.75
N ARG A 6 -5.56 40.61 1.49
CA ARG A 6 -6.87 41.10 1.00
C ARG A 6 -7.72 40.00 0.34
N ALA A 7 -7.58 38.75 0.82
CA ALA A 7 -8.33 37.59 0.36
C ALA A 7 -9.25 37.07 1.47
N LYS A 8 -10.31 36.40 1.08
CA LYS A 8 -11.17 35.62 1.97
C LYS A 8 -10.87 34.15 1.75
N ALA A 9 -10.76 33.38 2.83
CA ALA A 9 -10.66 31.93 2.79
C ALA A 9 -11.80 31.34 3.61
N ASP A 10 -12.60 30.52 2.98
CA ASP A 10 -13.56 29.65 3.65
C ASP A 10 -12.90 28.27 3.73
N TYR A 11 -12.84 27.71 4.93
CA TYR A 11 -12.16 26.45 5.18
C TYR A 11 -13.13 25.46 5.83
N GLU A 12 -13.25 24.29 5.20
CA GLU A 12 -13.99 23.16 5.74
C GLU A 12 -13.06 21.94 5.76
N TYR A 13 -12.98 21.28 6.91
CA TYR A 13 -12.15 20.10 7.06
C TYR A 13 -13.01 18.84 7.09
N HIS A 14 -12.82 17.97 6.13
CA HIS A 14 -13.45 16.65 6.09
C HIS A 14 -12.45 15.61 6.61
N TYR A 15 -12.84 14.90 7.68
CA TYR A 15 -12.03 13.80 8.20
C TYR A 15 -12.07 12.64 7.20
N GLY A 16 -10.89 12.20 6.78
CA GLY A 16 -10.71 11.00 5.97
C GLY A 16 -10.50 9.75 6.84
N PRO A 17 -10.11 8.61 6.23
CA PRO A 17 -9.78 7.40 6.96
C PRO A 17 -8.59 7.64 7.90
N PRO A 18 -8.48 6.87 9.00
CA PRO A 18 -7.33 6.91 9.89
C PRO A 18 -6.05 6.45 9.15
N PRO A 19 -4.86 6.66 9.72
CA PRO A 19 -3.64 6.13 9.13
C PRO A 19 -3.61 4.60 9.17
N VAL A 20 -3.08 3.97 8.13
CA VAL A 20 -2.77 2.53 8.14
C VAL A 20 -1.58 2.30 9.06
N VAL A 21 -1.82 1.67 10.21
CA VAL A 21 -0.78 1.29 11.18
C VAL A 21 -0.72 -0.23 11.24
N ASN A 22 0.27 -0.80 10.57
CA ASN A 22 0.46 -2.25 10.54
C ASN A 22 0.92 -2.77 11.92
N ASN A 23 0.41 -3.95 12.31
CA ASN A 23 0.88 -4.64 13.50
C ASN A 23 2.23 -5.32 13.21
N ASN A 24 3.24 -5.10 14.06
CA ASN A 24 4.61 -5.58 13.82
C ASN A 24 4.69 -7.11 13.72
N ASP A 25 3.99 -7.85 14.58
CA ASP A 25 4.00 -9.32 14.56
C ASP A 25 3.43 -9.85 13.25
N ILE A 26 2.36 -9.21 12.73
CA ILE A 26 1.74 -9.57 11.46
C ILE A 26 2.61 -9.16 10.26
N VAL A 27 3.35 -8.05 10.37
CA VAL A 27 4.34 -7.66 9.34
C VAL A 27 5.45 -8.70 9.24
N ASP A 28 6.00 -9.15 10.37
CA ASP A 28 7.08 -10.15 10.39
C ASP A 28 6.57 -11.50 9.84
N PHE A 29 5.37 -11.91 10.23
CA PHE A 29 4.72 -13.10 9.69
C PHE A 29 4.51 -12.98 8.16
N ALA A 30 3.90 -11.89 7.69
CA ALA A 30 3.65 -11.67 6.27
C ALA A 30 4.94 -11.61 5.44
N LYS A 31 6.00 -10.98 5.99
CA LYS A 31 7.32 -10.95 5.37
C LYS A 31 7.88 -12.36 5.21
N GLN A 32 7.82 -13.19 6.27
CA GLN A 32 8.35 -14.56 6.20
C GLN A 32 7.57 -15.40 5.20
N SER A 33 6.24 -15.33 5.20
CA SER A 33 5.39 -16.03 4.23
C SER A 33 5.66 -15.59 2.79
N ALA A 34 5.91 -14.28 2.58
CA ALA A 34 6.28 -13.78 1.26
C ALA A 34 7.65 -14.32 0.81
N ILE A 35 8.64 -14.38 1.71
CA ILE A 35 9.96 -14.96 1.43
C ILE A 35 9.83 -16.45 1.07
N ASN A 36 9.05 -17.21 1.84
CA ASN A 36 8.81 -18.64 1.59
C ASN A 36 8.13 -18.87 0.24
N ALA A 37 7.21 -17.99 -0.15
CA ALA A 37 6.46 -18.14 -1.41
C ALA A 37 7.20 -17.65 -2.65
N LEU A 38 8.02 -16.60 -2.54
CA LEU A 38 8.51 -15.80 -3.67
C LEU A 38 10.05 -15.69 -3.73
N GLY A 39 10.76 -16.04 -2.67
CA GLY A 39 12.19 -15.79 -2.51
C GLY A 39 12.50 -14.43 -1.88
N GLU A 40 13.59 -14.36 -1.10
CA GLU A 40 13.97 -13.16 -0.35
C GLU A 40 14.26 -11.97 -1.28
N GLU A 41 14.83 -12.21 -2.44
CA GLU A 41 15.16 -11.20 -3.45
C GLU A 41 13.93 -10.47 -4.02
N ASN A 42 12.73 -11.06 -3.86
CA ASN A 42 11.46 -10.50 -4.33
C ASN A 42 10.65 -9.82 -3.22
N VAL A 43 11.17 -9.74 -2.00
CA VAL A 43 10.50 -9.16 -0.84
C VAL A 43 11.24 -7.93 -0.36
N GLN A 44 10.52 -6.82 -0.25
CA GLN A 44 11.10 -5.55 0.20
C GLN A 44 10.26 -4.94 1.32
N VAL A 45 10.93 -4.52 2.40
CA VAL A 45 10.30 -3.71 3.46
C VAL A 45 10.45 -2.24 3.11
N LEU A 46 9.33 -1.52 3.08
CA LEU A 46 9.34 -0.08 2.85
C LEU A 46 9.94 0.64 4.06
N GLN A 47 10.98 1.44 3.81
CA GLN A 47 11.67 2.21 4.85
C GLN A 47 10.96 3.51 5.21
N LYS A 48 10.08 3.98 4.34
CA LYS A 48 9.33 5.24 4.54
C LYS A 48 7.85 4.97 4.35
N PRO A 49 6.99 5.61 5.15
CA PRO A 49 5.55 5.50 4.99
C PRO A 49 5.11 6.10 3.65
N ILE A 50 4.07 5.52 3.07
CA ILE A 50 3.38 6.09 1.90
C ILE A 50 2.32 7.05 2.44
N LEU A 51 2.38 8.30 2.01
CA LEU A 51 1.42 9.35 2.40
C LEU A 51 0.19 9.27 1.49
N ALA A 52 -0.65 8.26 1.71
CA ALA A 52 -1.91 8.04 1.01
C ALA A 52 -3.00 7.61 2.00
N GLY A 53 -4.25 7.92 1.68
CA GLY A 53 -5.41 7.42 2.41
C GLY A 53 -5.74 6.01 1.94
N GLU A 54 -6.15 5.13 2.88
CA GLU A 54 -6.54 3.75 2.61
C GLU A 54 -7.62 3.34 3.61
N ASP A 55 -8.76 2.85 3.13
CA ASP A 55 -9.88 2.46 4.00
C ASP A 55 -9.64 1.15 4.75
N PHE A 56 -8.65 0.35 4.35
CA PHE A 56 -8.17 -0.80 5.11
C PHE A 56 -7.76 -0.43 6.56
N ALA A 57 -7.45 0.85 6.80
CA ALA A 57 -7.15 1.36 8.13
C ALA A 57 -8.26 1.06 9.15
N TYR A 58 -9.53 1.10 8.74
CA TYR A 58 -10.66 0.75 9.62
C TYR A 58 -10.64 -0.71 10.07
N TYR A 59 -10.19 -1.64 9.22
CA TYR A 59 -10.01 -3.05 9.63
C TYR A 59 -8.92 -3.18 10.69
N LEU A 60 -7.86 -2.35 10.60
CA LEU A 60 -6.75 -2.38 11.55
C LEU A 60 -7.11 -1.79 12.92
N GLU A 61 -8.16 -0.97 13.02
CA GLU A 61 -8.71 -0.52 14.30
C GLU A 61 -9.41 -1.67 15.04
N GLU A 62 -9.99 -2.63 14.30
CA GLU A 62 -10.75 -3.75 14.86
C GLU A 62 -9.92 -5.02 15.02
N LYS A 63 -8.93 -5.23 14.17
CA LYS A 63 -8.12 -6.46 14.12
C LYS A 63 -6.66 -6.15 13.84
N LYS A 64 -5.78 -6.97 14.42
CA LYS A 64 -4.36 -6.98 14.05
C LYS A 64 -4.23 -7.42 12.60
N GLY A 65 -3.49 -6.65 11.82
CA GLY A 65 -3.28 -6.93 10.40
C GLY A 65 -2.07 -6.18 9.83
N ALA A 66 -1.79 -6.42 8.57
CA ALA A 66 -0.78 -5.72 7.81
C ALA A 66 -1.25 -5.50 6.37
N TYR A 67 -0.99 -4.31 5.84
CA TYR A 67 -1.23 -3.95 4.46
C TYR A 67 0.02 -4.23 3.64
N VAL A 68 -0.10 -5.06 2.61
CA VAL A 68 1.03 -5.50 1.78
C VAL A 68 0.79 -5.07 0.33
N PHE A 69 1.81 -4.51 -0.30
CA PHE A 69 1.75 -4.13 -1.71
C PHE A 69 2.30 -5.23 -2.62
N LEU A 70 1.51 -5.65 -3.60
CA LEU A 70 2.01 -6.40 -4.75
C LEU A 70 2.50 -5.42 -5.82
N ARG A 71 3.81 -5.36 -6.01
CA ARG A 71 4.42 -4.47 -6.99
C ARG A 71 4.55 -5.15 -8.35
N ASN A 72 3.69 -4.76 -9.29
CA ASN A 72 3.62 -5.34 -10.63
C ASN A 72 3.41 -4.27 -11.73
N PRO A 73 4.28 -3.26 -11.83
CA PRO A 73 4.09 -2.16 -12.77
C PRO A 73 4.15 -2.65 -14.22
N LEU A 74 3.27 -2.10 -15.05
CA LEU A 74 3.42 -2.12 -16.49
C LEU A 74 4.25 -0.89 -16.91
N TYR A 75 5.30 -1.12 -17.68
CA TYR A 75 6.11 -0.04 -18.23
C TYR A 75 5.57 0.36 -19.60
N VAL A 76 5.28 1.65 -19.75
CA VAL A 76 4.91 2.28 -21.03
C VAL A 76 6.03 3.25 -21.37
N ASP A 77 6.67 3.09 -22.53
CA ASP A 77 7.84 3.86 -22.96
C ASP A 77 8.97 3.90 -21.91
N GLY A 78 9.19 2.77 -21.20
CA GLY A 78 10.20 2.65 -20.14
C GLY A 78 9.81 3.30 -18.81
N ILE A 79 8.59 3.82 -18.66
CA ILE A 79 8.11 4.51 -17.45
C ILE A 79 7.02 3.67 -16.78
N ALA A 80 7.18 3.44 -15.46
CA ALA A 80 6.12 2.90 -14.61
C ALA A 80 5.29 4.08 -14.07
N TYR A 81 4.11 4.26 -14.61
CA TYR A 81 3.21 5.34 -14.17
C TYR A 81 2.55 5.00 -12.83
N PRO A 82 2.43 5.97 -11.91
CA PRO A 82 1.82 5.76 -10.60
C PRO A 82 0.30 5.61 -10.70
N HIS A 83 -0.31 5.17 -9.59
CA HIS A 83 -1.77 5.21 -9.42
C HIS A 83 -2.32 6.61 -9.71
N HIS A 84 -3.57 6.69 -10.16
CA HIS A 84 -4.27 7.92 -10.55
C HIS A 84 -3.69 8.63 -11.80
N ASN A 85 -2.81 7.97 -12.55
CA ASN A 85 -2.36 8.44 -13.86
C ASN A 85 -3.11 7.69 -14.97
N GLY A 86 -3.53 8.38 -16.03
CA GLY A 86 -4.26 7.76 -17.15
C GLY A 86 -3.47 6.70 -17.94
N LYS A 87 -2.13 6.64 -17.76
CA LYS A 87 -1.25 5.61 -18.33
C LYS A 87 -0.87 4.53 -17.33
N PHE A 88 -1.45 4.55 -16.11
CA PHE A 88 -1.21 3.50 -15.12
C PHE A 88 -1.65 2.14 -15.68
N GLY A 89 -0.83 1.13 -15.45
CA GLY A 89 -1.14 -0.24 -15.83
C GLY A 89 -0.41 -1.26 -14.95
N LEU A 90 -0.96 -2.46 -14.90
CA LEU A 90 -0.43 -3.60 -14.16
C LEU A 90 -0.01 -4.71 -15.11
N ASN A 91 1.09 -5.36 -14.79
CA ASN A 91 1.53 -6.54 -15.53
C ASN A 91 0.89 -7.79 -14.89
N GLU A 92 -0.15 -8.31 -15.55
CA GLU A 92 -0.99 -9.40 -15.03
C GLU A 92 -0.23 -10.70 -14.75
N LYS A 93 0.90 -10.94 -15.44
CA LYS A 93 1.72 -12.15 -15.21
C LYS A 93 2.20 -12.28 -13.75
N TYR A 94 2.24 -11.18 -13.00
CA TYR A 94 2.67 -11.18 -11.60
C TYR A 94 1.52 -11.35 -10.60
N PHE A 95 0.26 -11.38 -11.05
CA PHE A 95 -0.88 -11.61 -10.14
C PHE A 95 -0.80 -12.95 -9.43
N ILE A 96 -0.21 -13.94 -10.07
CA ILE A 96 0.05 -15.25 -9.45
C ILE A 96 0.89 -15.15 -8.16
N ASN A 97 1.73 -14.12 -8.03
CA ASN A 97 2.54 -13.93 -6.83
C ASN A 97 1.67 -13.57 -5.61
N GLY A 98 0.59 -12.80 -5.82
CA GLY A 98 -0.39 -12.54 -4.76
C GLY A 98 -1.09 -13.82 -4.29
N VAL A 99 -1.47 -14.68 -5.25
CA VAL A 99 -2.08 -15.98 -4.93
C VAL A 99 -1.10 -16.87 -4.14
N LYS A 100 0.16 -16.97 -4.61
CA LYS A 100 1.20 -17.76 -3.91
C LYS A 100 1.41 -17.26 -2.49
N PHE A 101 1.48 -15.94 -2.31
CA PHE A 101 1.64 -15.32 -0.99
C PHE A 101 0.50 -15.69 -0.05
N PHE A 102 -0.77 -15.52 -0.48
CA PHE A 102 -1.91 -15.85 0.37
C PHE A 102 -2.01 -17.34 0.70
N VAL A 103 -1.74 -18.22 -0.28
CA VAL A 103 -1.71 -19.67 -0.04
C VAL A 103 -0.64 -20.01 1.00
N GLN A 104 0.57 -19.46 0.86
CA GLN A 104 1.67 -19.69 1.81
C GLN A 104 1.29 -19.19 3.21
N ALA A 105 0.74 -17.97 3.33
CA ALA A 105 0.35 -17.39 4.61
C ALA A 105 -0.75 -18.19 5.34
N VAL A 106 -1.54 -18.98 4.63
CA VAL A 106 -2.50 -19.91 5.25
C VAL A 106 -1.82 -21.18 5.76
N HIS A 107 -0.70 -21.58 5.13
CA HIS A 107 0.03 -22.80 5.52
C HIS A 107 1.05 -22.57 6.63
N ASP A 108 1.57 -21.35 6.78
CA ASP A 108 2.53 -20.96 7.81
C ASP A 108 1.84 -20.71 9.17
#